data_b142db0a1a4a5475af00254fe762db81
#
_entry.id   b142db0a1a4a5475af00254fe762db81
#
_cell.length_a   1.000
_cell.length_b   1.000
_cell.length_c   1.000
_cell.angle_alpha   90.00
_cell.angle_beta   90.00
_cell.angle_gamma   90.00
#
_symmetry.space_group_name_H-M   'P 1'
#
loop_
_entity.id
_entity.type
_entity.pdbx_description
1 polymer ?
#
loop_
_entity_poly.entity_id
_entity_poly.type
_entity_poly.pdbx_seq_one_letter_code
_entity_poly.pdbx_strand_id
1 'polypeptide(L)'
;MAKAEQDKSSKTLDIKLNRILAGNYQSTDFIIADAKDADMAFGVRAAGPRAGRNFEDNGPEIFKTRSEYLQDMREVIAQGVLDIILTSASNGEKLFKDKALGKKITLAVRGNDASDIWNPRGGNYPASPSRPFATANLKIISKFCDLVLYSMTFNNDLDHDIRTLQAYKEFRMQAAEHGVRHFLEVFNPNTPQNLQPKQTGSFVNDHIVRALAGVTSEERPKFLKIAYNGSESLRELSEHDPSLIVGILGGSAGTTRDTFELLYRAERSGGRVALFGRKIQRAESPLDLV
;
A
#
# COMPACT_ATOMS: atom_id res chain seq x y z
N MET A 1 23.33 -21.91 -7.06
CA MET A 1 21.87 -22.04 -7.20
C MET A 1 21.40 -20.86 -8.04
N ALA A 2 20.94 -21.11 -9.27
CA ALA A 2 20.49 -20.09 -10.19
C ALA A 2 19.29 -19.36 -9.60
N LYS A 3 19.38 -18.02 -9.46
CA LYS A 3 18.18 -17.18 -9.28
C LYS A 3 17.25 -17.53 -10.44
N ALA A 4 16.03 -17.98 -10.14
CA ALA A 4 14.99 -18.03 -11.15
C ALA A 4 14.81 -16.58 -11.63
N GLU A 5 15.35 -16.24 -12.78
CA GLU A 5 14.94 -15.09 -13.56
C GLU A 5 13.46 -15.34 -13.90
N GLN A 6 12.59 -14.91 -12.98
CA GLN A 6 11.19 -14.78 -13.33
C GLN A 6 11.15 -13.76 -14.46
N ASP A 7 10.62 -14.18 -15.57
CA ASP A 7 10.40 -13.37 -16.75
C ASP A 7 9.61 -12.11 -16.36
N LYS A 8 10.31 -11.04 -16.00
CA LYS A 8 9.72 -9.75 -15.55
C LYS A 8 8.86 -9.13 -16.65
N SER A 9 9.04 -9.55 -17.89
CA SER A 9 8.31 -9.04 -19.04
C SER A 9 6.82 -9.45 -19.07
N SER A 10 6.40 -10.38 -18.22
CA SER A 10 5.02 -10.92 -18.23
C SER A 10 4.11 -10.36 -17.14
N LYS A 11 4.62 -9.59 -16.17
CA LYS A 11 3.82 -9.02 -15.08
C LYS A 11 3.05 -7.80 -15.57
N THR A 12 1.73 -7.77 -15.30
CA THR A 12 0.87 -6.66 -15.73
C THR A 12 1.31 -5.33 -15.11
N LEU A 13 1.75 -5.33 -13.87
CA LEU A 13 2.33 -4.15 -13.22
C LEU A 13 3.47 -3.55 -14.04
N ASP A 14 4.48 -4.34 -14.42
CA ASP A 14 5.66 -3.83 -15.10
C ASP A 14 5.31 -3.31 -16.50
N ILE A 15 4.38 -3.96 -17.20
CA ILE A 15 3.86 -3.49 -18.49
C ILE A 15 3.20 -2.12 -18.34
N LYS A 16 2.29 -1.98 -17.37
CA LYS A 16 1.56 -0.74 -17.13
C LYS A 16 2.49 0.39 -16.66
N LEU A 17 3.42 0.12 -15.73
CA LEU A 17 4.41 1.11 -15.31
C LEU A 17 5.23 1.64 -16.49
N ASN A 18 5.70 0.75 -17.37
CA ASN A 18 6.47 1.16 -18.54
C ASN A 18 5.65 2.04 -19.51
N ARG A 19 4.37 1.74 -19.73
CA ARG A 19 3.49 2.56 -20.57
C ARG A 19 3.25 3.94 -19.96
N ILE A 20 2.99 4.00 -18.66
CA ILE A 20 2.78 5.26 -17.94
C ILE A 20 4.04 6.13 -18.04
N LEU A 21 5.23 5.57 -17.75
CA LEU A 21 6.50 6.30 -17.81
C LEU A 21 6.89 6.74 -19.22
N ALA A 22 6.47 5.99 -20.23
CA ALA A 22 6.67 6.36 -21.65
C ALA A 22 5.67 7.43 -22.15
N GLY A 23 4.76 7.93 -21.30
CA GLY A 23 3.71 8.89 -21.69
C GLY A 23 2.58 8.28 -22.54
N ASN A 24 2.49 6.96 -22.63
CA ASN A 24 1.52 6.22 -23.45
C ASN A 24 0.35 5.65 -22.61
N TYR A 25 0.03 6.30 -21.49
CA TYR A 25 -1.03 5.87 -20.59
C TYR A 25 -2.40 5.83 -21.29
N GLN A 26 -3.11 4.75 -21.05
CA GLN A 26 -4.54 4.59 -21.37
C GLN A 26 -5.31 4.18 -20.11
N SER A 27 -6.62 4.37 -20.04
CA SER A 27 -7.42 4.01 -18.86
C SER A 27 -7.28 2.52 -18.46
N THR A 28 -7.04 1.64 -19.43
CA THR A 28 -6.73 0.23 -19.18
C THR A 28 -5.37 -0.02 -18.53
N ASP A 29 -4.50 0.98 -18.50
CA ASP A 29 -3.20 0.92 -17.80
C ASP A 29 -3.30 1.39 -16.34
N PHE A 30 -4.50 1.73 -15.85
CA PHE A 30 -4.71 2.01 -14.44
C PHE A 30 -4.37 0.76 -13.61
N ILE A 31 -3.51 0.92 -12.60
CA ILE A 31 -2.98 -0.19 -11.81
C ILE A 31 -3.92 -0.46 -10.63
N ILE A 32 -4.34 -1.72 -10.48
CA ILE A 32 -5.26 -2.17 -9.44
C ILE A 32 -4.52 -3.06 -8.45
N ALA A 33 -4.55 -2.67 -7.17
CA ALA A 33 -3.93 -3.42 -6.09
C ALA A 33 -4.91 -3.69 -4.95
N ASP A 34 -4.94 -4.95 -4.48
CA ASP A 34 -5.62 -5.32 -3.25
C ASP A 34 -4.62 -5.38 -2.09
N ALA A 35 -4.86 -4.57 -1.04
CA ALA A 35 -4.00 -4.46 0.13
C ALA A 35 -4.53 -5.34 1.27
N LYS A 36 -3.90 -6.48 1.47
CA LYS A 36 -4.21 -7.50 2.48
C LYS A 36 -3.14 -7.60 3.59
N ASP A 37 -2.45 -6.51 3.85
CA ASP A 37 -1.42 -6.38 4.89
C ASP A 37 -1.97 -5.87 6.24
N ALA A 38 -3.28 -5.86 6.39
CA ALA A 38 -3.97 -5.31 7.57
C ALA A 38 -3.69 -6.09 8.87
N ASP A 39 -3.19 -7.33 8.79
CA ASP A 39 -2.77 -8.10 9.95
C ASP A 39 -1.59 -7.45 10.70
N MET A 40 -0.71 -6.72 10.02
CA MET A 40 0.33 -5.92 10.65
C MET A 40 -0.21 -4.69 11.40
N ALA A 41 -1.43 -4.26 11.09
CA ALA A 41 -2.09 -3.12 11.74
C ALA A 41 -3.09 -3.58 12.83
N PHE A 42 -3.96 -4.52 12.51
CA PHE A 42 -5.15 -4.88 13.32
C PHE A 42 -5.08 -6.27 13.94
N GLY A 43 -4.01 -7.05 13.69
CA GLY A 43 -3.87 -8.41 14.20
C GLY A 43 -5.03 -9.30 13.75
N VAL A 44 -5.66 -10.03 14.70
CA VAL A 44 -6.74 -10.99 14.42
C VAL A 44 -7.92 -10.38 13.65
N ARG A 45 -8.22 -9.09 13.91
CA ARG A 45 -9.34 -8.40 13.24
C ARG A 45 -9.14 -8.15 11.75
N ALA A 46 -7.92 -8.27 11.27
CA ALA A 46 -7.56 -7.99 9.88
C ALA A 46 -8.32 -8.84 8.87
N ALA A 47 -8.61 -10.08 9.23
CA ALA A 47 -9.34 -11.01 8.38
C ALA A 47 -10.83 -10.66 8.20
N GLY A 48 -11.36 -9.74 9.02
CA GLY A 48 -12.75 -9.36 9.03
C GLY A 48 -13.65 -10.35 9.81
N PRO A 49 -14.93 -9.99 10.00
CA PRO A 49 -15.86 -10.84 10.70
C PRO A 49 -16.17 -12.10 9.90
N ARG A 50 -16.40 -13.21 10.62
CA ARG A 50 -16.87 -14.47 10.02
C ARG A 50 -18.38 -14.35 9.74
N ALA A 51 -18.80 -14.61 8.50
CA ALA A 51 -20.21 -14.64 8.11
C ALA A 51 -20.97 -15.74 8.84
N GLY A 52 -22.27 -15.52 9.10
CA GLY A 52 -23.19 -16.55 9.64
C GLY A 52 -23.53 -16.42 11.11
N ARG A 53 -23.11 -15.35 11.81
CA ARG A 53 -23.74 -14.94 13.08
C ARG A 53 -24.73 -13.83 12.81
N ASN A 54 -25.98 -14.03 13.25
CA ASN A 54 -26.97 -12.95 13.31
C ASN A 54 -26.46 -11.87 14.28
N PHE A 55 -26.55 -10.61 13.88
CA PHE A 55 -26.23 -9.45 14.73
C PHE A 55 -27.10 -9.37 16.01
N GLU A 56 -28.06 -10.26 16.16
CA GLU A 56 -28.94 -10.38 17.32
C GLU A 56 -28.29 -11.11 18.52
N ASP A 57 -27.21 -11.87 18.28
CA ASP A 57 -26.46 -12.49 19.36
C ASP A 57 -25.47 -11.48 19.97
N ASN A 58 -25.74 -10.99 21.18
CA ASN A 58 -24.83 -10.16 22.00
C ASN A 58 -23.50 -10.88 22.38
N GLY A 59 -23.07 -11.86 21.59
CA GLY A 59 -21.84 -12.59 21.79
C GLY A 59 -20.61 -11.86 21.23
N PRO A 60 -19.40 -12.25 21.63
CA PRO A 60 -18.16 -11.65 21.14
C PRO A 60 -18.02 -11.81 19.63
N GLU A 61 -17.55 -10.75 18.96
CA GLU A 61 -17.25 -10.76 17.52
C GLU A 61 -16.25 -11.86 17.19
N ILE A 62 -16.60 -12.76 16.28
CA ILE A 62 -15.73 -13.83 15.78
C ILE A 62 -15.15 -13.43 14.44
N PHE A 63 -13.83 -13.46 14.32
CA PHE A 63 -13.12 -13.14 13.10
C PHE A 63 -12.80 -14.38 12.29
N LYS A 64 -12.65 -14.22 10.98
CA LYS A 64 -12.11 -15.26 10.09
C LYS A 64 -10.74 -15.71 10.58
N THR A 65 -10.45 -16.98 10.40
CA THR A 65 -9.12 -17.55 10.63
C THR A 65 -8.14 -17.07 9.57
N ARG A 66 -6.84 -17.27 9.83
CA ARG A 66 -5.80 -17.00 8.81
C ARG A 66 -6.02 -17.81 7.53
N SER A 67 -6.50 -19.04 7.65
CA SER A 67 -6.79 -19.90 6.48
C SER A 67 -7.91 -19.32 5.62
N GLU A 68 -8.99 -18.85 6.24
CA GLU A 68 -10.10 -18.16 5.56
C GLU A 68 -9.62 -16.87 4.92
N TYR A 69 -8.78 -16.10 5.61
CA TYR A 69 -8.19 -14.85 5.07
C TYR A 69 -7.30 -15.11 3.85
N LEU A 70 -6.49 -16.17 3.88
CA LEU A 70 -5.69 -16.61 2.74
C LEU A 70 -6.57 -17.12 1.58
N GLN A 71 -7.72 -17.71 1.89
CA GLN A 71 -8.69 -18.16 0.88
C GLN A 71 -9.32 -16.96 0.17
N ASP A 72 -9.75 -15.93 0.92
CA ASP A 72 -10.23 -14.67 0.33
C ASP A 72 -9.19 -14.04 -0.64
N MET A 73 -7.90 -14.07 -0.26
CA MET A 73 -6.82 -13.60 -1.14
C MET A 73 -6.71 -14.43 -2.42
N ARG A 74 -6.81 -15.76 -2.33
CA ARG A 74 -6.76 -16.64 -3.52
C ARG A 74 -7.94 -16.41 -4.46
N GLU A 75 -9.12 -16.14 -3.94
CA GLU A 75 -10.31 -15.88 -4.74
C GLU A 75 -10.15 -14.57 -5.54
N VAL A 76 -9.69 -13.50 -4.91
CA VAL A 76 -9.42 -12.24 -5.62
C VAL A 76 -8.29 -12.39 -6.64
N ILE A 77 -7.22 -13.13 -6.30
CA ILE A 77 -6.13 -13.45 -7.24
C ILE A 77 -6.65 -14.23 -8.46
N ALA A 78 -7.54 -15.20 -8.23
CA ALA A 78 -8.08 -16.06 -9.29
C ALA A 78 -8.94 -15.32 -10.33
N GLN A 79 -9.50 -14.14 -9.99
CA GLN A 79 -10.20 -13.30 -10.95
C GLN A 79 -9.29 -12.78 -12.08
N GLY A 80 -7.98 -12.65 -11.83
CA GLY A 80 -7.00 -12.22 -12.82
C GLY A 80 -7.06 -10.75 -13.20
N VAL A 81 -7.78 -9.91 -12.43
CA VAL A 81 -7.94 -8.47 -12.65
C VAL A 81 -6.84 -7.67 -11.96
N LEU A 82 -6.33 -8.16 -10.80
CA LEU A 82 -5.31 -7.48 -10.03
C LEU A 82 -3.95 -7.43 -10.73
N ASP A 83 -3.29 -6.29 -10.61
CA ASP A 83 -1.86 -6.12 -10.94
C ASP A 83 -0.97 -6.45 -9.74
N ILE A 84 -1.43 -6.11 -8.53
CA ILE A 84 -0.68 -6.28 -7.29
C ILE A 84 -1.58 -6.91 -6.21
N ILE A 85 -1.05 -7.90 -5.50
CA ILE A 85 -1.54 -8.31 -4.20
C ILE A 85 -0.51 -7.93 -3.14
N LEU A 86 -0.86 -7.02 -2.22
CA LEU A 86 0.00 -6.59 -1.11
C LEU A 86 -0.39 -7.34 0.16
N THR A 87 0.58 -7.96 0.82
CA THR A 87 0.35 -8.79 2.01
C THR A 87 1.39 -8.50 3.11
N SER A 88 1.17 -9.06 4.32
CA SER A 88 2.27 -9.26 5.27
C SER A 88 3.27 -10.31 4.75
N ALA A 89 4.49 -10.28 5.27
CA ALA A 89 5.54 -11.21 4.85
C ALA A 89 5.13 -12.68 5.03
N SER A 90 4.47 -13.01 6.13
CA SER A 90 4.06 -14.38 6.43
C SER A 90 2.96 -14.90 5.50
N ASN A 91 2.01 -14.04 5.10
CA ASN A 91 0.96 -14.41 4.15
C ASN A 91 1.50 -14.45 2.71
N GLY A 92 2.37 -13.51 2.35
CA GLY A 92 3.02 -13.50 1.04
C GLY A 92 3.88 -14.74 0.80
N GLU A 93 4.66 -15.16 1.80
CA GLU A 93 5.43 -16.41 1.72
C GLU A 93 4.52 -17.63 1.50
N LYS A 94 3.39 -17.67 2.22
CA LYS A 94 2.42 -18.77 2.06
C LYS A 94 1.80 -18.82 0.66
N LEU A 95 1.34 -17.67 0.14
CA LEU A 95 0.81 -17.57 -1.23
C LEU A 95 1.85 -17.96 -2.28
N PHE A 96 3.10 -17.58 -2.10
CA PHE A 96 4.21 -17.94 -2.97
C PHE A 96 4.47 -19.46 -2.96
N LYS A 97 4.58 -20.06 -1.76
CA LYS A 97 4.79 -21.53 -1.60
C LYS A 97 3.64 -22.35 -2.20
N ASP A 98 2.41 -21.87 -2.06
CA ASP A 98 1.22 -22.52 -2.61
C ASP A 98 1.05 -22.30 -4.12
N LYS A 99 1.95 -21.53 -4.76
CA LYS A 99 1.89 -21.15 -6.19
C LYS A 99 0.57 -20.45 -6.58
N ALA A 100 -0.02 -19.71 -5.64
CA ALA A 100 -1.33 -19.07 -5.83
C ALA A 100 -1.30 -17.85 -6.78
N LEU A 101 -0.13 -17.24 -7.03
CA LEU A 101 -0.01 -15.94 -7.68
C LEU A 101 -0.16 -15.97 -9.21
N GLY A 102 -0.01 -17.14 -9.85
CA GLY A 102 0.02 -17.20 -11.31
C GLY A 102 1.20 -16.40 -11.92
N LYS A 103 1.12 -16.12 -13.23
CA LYS A 103 2.22 -15.47 -13.97
C LYS A 103 2.09 -13.94 -14.03
N LYS A 104 0.89 -13.40 -13.98
CA LYS A 104 0.60 -11.98 -14.27
C LYS A 104 0.66 -11.07 -13.04
N ILE A 105 0.21 -11.54 -11.87
CA ILE A 105 0.09 -10.73 -10.66
C ILE A 105 1.45 -10.56 -9.98
N THR A 106 1.72 -9.35 -9.52
CA THR A 106 2.90 -9.04 -8.70
C THR A 106 2.55 -9.21 -7.22
N LEU A 107 3.33 -10.03 -6.52
CA LEU A 107 3.31 -10.05 -5.05
C LEU A 107 4.05 -8.83 -4.53
N ALA A 108 3.43 -8.10 -3.64
CA ALA A 108 4.08 -7.09 -2.81
C ALA A 108 3.96 -7.46 -1.33
N VAL A 109 4.96 -7.09 -0.53
CA VAL A 109 4.99 -7.34 0.90
C VAL A 109 5.24 -6.03 1.64
N ARG A 110 4.55 -5.81 2.78
CA ARG A 110 4.87 -4.68 3.65
C ARG A 110 6.28 -4.85 4.24
N GLY A 111 7.17 -3.92 3.94
CA GLY A 111 8.59 -3.96 4.32
C GLY A 111 8.90 -3.30 5.66
N ASN A 112 8.00 -2.43 6.17
CA ASN A 112 8.12 -1.83 7.49
C ASN A 112 6.76 -1.70 8.17
N ASP A 113 6.81 -1.38 9.45
CA ASP A 113 5.70 -1.03 10.31
C ASP A 113 5.71 0.48 10.59
N ALA A 114 4.56 1.03 10.99
CA ALA A 114 4.44 2.39 11.47
C ALA A 114 3.44 2.44 12.64
N SER A 115 3.77 3.18 13.70
CA SER A 115 2.99 3.14 14.94
C SER A 115 1.61 3.79 14.82
N ASP A 116 1.39 4.68 13.86
CA ASP A 116 0.10 5.32 13.59
C ASP A 116 -0.95 4.38 12.98
N ILE A 117 -0.52 3.30 12.32
CA ILE A 117 -1.42 2.26 11.82
C ILE A 117 -1.52 1.05 12.77
N TRP A 118 -0.64 0.95 13.76
CA TRP A 118 -0.60 -0.17 14.70
C TRP A 118 -1.73 -0.04 15.73
N ASN A 119 -2.83 -0.73 15.48
CA ASN A 119 -4.10 -0.56 16.19
C ASN A 119 -4.64 -1.90 16.72
N PRO A 120 -3.96 -2.55 17.69
CA PRO A 120 -4.48 -3.73 18.37
C PRO A 120 -5.67 -3.37 19.25
N ARG A 121 -6.48 -4.36 19.63
CA ARG A 121 -7.60 -4.15 20.56
C ARG A 121 -7.07 -3.65 21.91
N GLY A 122 -7.60 -2.51 22.38
CA GLY A 122 -7.16 -1.85 23.59
C GLY A 122 -5.87 -1.03 23.47
N GLY A 123 -5.23 -1.02 22.29
CA GLY A 123 -4.06 -0.20 22.01
C GLY A 123 -4.42 1.26 21.70
N ASN A 124 -3.46 2.16 21.99
CA ASN A 124 -3.60 3.61 21.75
C ASN A 124 -2.39 4.19 21.00
N TYR A 125 -1.65 3.36 20.26
CA TYR A 125 -0.42 3.79 19.58
C TYR A 125 -0.66 4.89 18.52
N PRO A 126 -1.79 4.88 17.75
CA PRO A 126 -2.06 5.95 16.78
C PRO A 126 -2.26 7.35 17.34
N ALA A 127 -2.48 7.47 18.66
CA ALA A 127 -2.60 8.77 19.34
C ALA A 127 -1.25 9.46 19.58
N SER A 128 -0.14 8.78 19.32
CA SER A 128 1.21 9.34 19.41
C SER A 128 1.79 9.61 18.04
N PRO A 129 2.76 10.54 17.89
CA PRO A 129 3.45 10.77 16.62
C PRO A 129 4.00 9.48 16.04
N SER A 130 3.77 9.26 14.75
CA SER A 130 4.13 8.04 14.05
C SER A 130 5.63 7.76 14.13
N ARG A 131 5.98 6.51 14.42
CA ARG A 131 7.36 6.03 14.40
C ARG A 131 7.47 4.85 13.45
N PRO A 132 8.27 4.95 12.37
CA PRO A 132 8.56 3.80 11.53
C PRO A 132 9.48 2.83 12.27
N PHE A 133 9.21 1.53 12.12
CA PHE A 133 10.06 0.45 12.58
C PHE A 133 9.88 -0.76 11.65
N ALA A 134 10.60 -1.84 11.83
CA ALA A 134 10.48 -3.00 10.96
C ALA A 134 10.51 -4.31 11.76
N THR A 135 9.52 -5.16 11.50
CA THR A 135 9.52 -6.58 11.89
C THR A 135 9.85 -7.47 10.70
N ALA A 136 9.73 -6.95 9.48
CA ALA A 136 10.05 -7.64 8.24
C ALA A 136 11.58 -7.71 8.01
N ASN A 137 12.04 -8.81 7.41
CA ASN A 137 13.45 -9.01 7.04
C ASN A 137 13.58 -9.07 5.52
N LEU A 138 14.10 -7.99 4.90
CA LEU A 138 14.21 -7.85 3.46
C LEU A 138 15.09 -8.93 2.81
N LYS A 139 16.16 -9.38 3.48
CA LYS A 139 17.01 -10.48 3.02
C LYS A 139 16.23 -11.79 2.84
N ILE A 140 15.25 -12.05 3.71
CA ILE A 140 14.40 -13.24 3.59
C ILE A 140 13.31 -13.03 2.56
N ILE A 141 12.67 -11.87 2.57
CA ILE A 141 11.61 -11.49 1.63
C ILE A 141 12.11 -11.53 0.19
N SER A 142 13.34 -11.07 -0.09
CA SER A 142 13.92 -11.05 -1.45
C SER A 142 14.01 -12.42 -2.13
N LYS A 143 13.86 -13.50 -1.37
CA LYS A 143 13.86 -14.87 -1.92
C LYS A 143 12.56 -15.23 -2.65
N PHE A 144 11.47 -14.53 -2.37
CA PHE A 144 10.15 -14.84 -2.93
C PHE A 144 9.35 -13.62 -3.41
N CYS A 145 9.79 -12.40 -3.09
CA CYS A 145 9.12 -11.16 -3.45
C CYS A 145 10.17 -10.11 -3.80
N ASP A 146 9.96 -9.36 -4.87
CA ASP A 146 10.85 -8.32 -5.35
C ASP A 146 10.28 -6.90 -5.24
N LEU A 147 9.04 -6.76 -4.72
CA LEU A 147 8.38 -5.48 -4.51
C LEU A 147 7.92 -5.35 -3.05
N VAL A 148 8.32 -4.29 -2.38
CA VAL A 148 7.93 -4.06 -0.99
C VAL A 148 7.31 -2.69 -0.81
N LEU A 149 6.40 -2.58 0.16
CA LEU A 149 5.83 -1.32 0.63
C LEU A 149 6.69 -0.78 1.76
N TYR A 150 7.07 0.49 1.68
CA TYR A 150 7.54 1.28 2.82
C TYR A 150 6.54 2.37 3.15
N SER A 151 6.20 2.53 4.44
CA SER A 151 5.24 3.52 4.93
C SER A 151 5.90 4.50 5.89
N MET A 152 5.54 5.78 5.76
CA MET A 152 5.98 6.83 6.68
C MET A 152 4.92 7.93 6.84
N THR A 153 5.06 8.70 7.92
CA THR A 153 4.16 9.80 8.28
C THR A 153 4.97 10.97 8.83
N PHE A 154 4.72 12.15 8.32
CA PHE A 154 5.27 13.40 8.83
C PHE A 154 4.24 14.10 9.72
N ASN A 155 4.67 14.74 10.79
CA ASN A 155 3.78 15.37 11.77
C ASN A 155 4.05 16.86 11.99
N ASN A 156 4.95 17.47 11.20
CA ASN A 156 5.45 18.81 11.44
C ASN A 156 6.16 18.92 12.82
N ASP A 157 6.83 17.85 13.19
CA ASP A 157 7.65 17.71 14.39
C ASP A 157 9.08 17.38 13.94
N LEU A 158 10.02 18.33 14.17
CA LEU A 158 11.36 18.28 13.62
C LEU A 158 12.09 16.98 13.97
N ASP A 159 12.06 16.58 15.24
CA ASP A 159 12.80 15.40 15.70
C ASP A 159 12.19 14.10 15.17
N HIS A 160 10.87 14.03 15.08
CA HIS A 160 10.17 12.88 14.54
C HIS A 160 10.35 12.78 13.02
N ASP A 161 10.23 13.88 12.32
CA ASP A 161 10.31 13.91 10.86
C ASP A 161 11.75 13.61 10.38
N ILE A 162 12.78 14.09 11.10
CA ILE A 162 14.18 13.70 10.83
C ILE A 162 14.38 12.18 11.03
N ARG A 163 13.91 11.61 12.14
CA ARG A 163 14.02 10.16 12.40
C ARG A 163 13.29 9.33 11.35
N THR A 164 12.14 9.79 10.91
CA THR A 164 11.37 9.17 9.82
C THR A 164 12.19 9.12 8.52
N LEU A 165 12.84 10.21 8.15
CA LEU A 165 13.71 10.27 6.96
C LEU A 165 14.96 9.39 7.10
N GLN A 166 15.56 9.32 8.29
CA GLN A 166 16.69 8.44 8.57
C GLN A 166 16.31 6.96 8.44
N ALA A 167 15.18 6.57 9.03
CA ALA A 167 14.67 5.20 8.91
C ALA A 167 14.35 4.83 7.44
N TYR A 168 13.80 5.77 6.66
CA TYR A 168 13.57 5.55 5.23
C TYR A 168 14.89 5.39 4.46
N LYS A 169 15.93 6.15 4.80
CA LYS A 169 17.25 5.99 4.19
C LYS A 169 17.83 4.59 4.48
N GLU A 170 17.78 4.14 5.73
CA GLU A 170 18.25 2.81 6.11
C GLU A 170 17.49 1.69 5.37
N PHE A 171 16.17 1.84 5.25
CA PHE A 171 15.37 0.89 4.47
C PHE A 171 15.79 0.84 3.00
N ARG A 172 16.00 2.01 2.34
CA ARG A 172 16.40 2.04 0.93
C ARG A 172 17.76 1.37 0.70
N MET A 173 18.72 1.58 1.61
CA MET A 173 20.02 0.91 1.57
C MET A 173 19.88 -0.62 1.64
N GLN A 174 19.05 -1.12 2.57
CA GLN A 174 18.78 -2.56 2.68
C GLN A 174 18.02 -3.10 1.45
N ALA A 175 17.06 -2.34 0.92
CA ALA A 175 16.33 -2.73 -0.27
C ALA A 175 17.26 -2.85 -1.50
N ALA A 176 18.17 -1.90 -1.69
CA ALA A 176 19.18 -1.92 -2.74
C ALA A 176 20.15 -3.09 -2.56
N GLU A 177 20.65 -3.33 -1.35
CA GLU A 177 21.56 -4.44 -1.04
C GLU A 177 20.96 -5.81 -1.42
N HIS A 178 19.65 -5.97 -1.20
CA HIS A 178 18.97 -7.24 -1.46
C HIS A 178 18.25 -7.28 -2.82
N GLY A 179 18.40 -6.26 -3.65
CA GLY A 179 17.80 -6.17 -4.99
C GLY A 179 16.26 -6.16 -4.97
N VAL A 180 15.68 -5.53 -3.96
CA VAL A 180 14.22 -5.39 -3.77
C VAL A 180 13.78 -4.01 -4.20
N ARG A 181 12.81 -3.95 -5.11
CA ARG A 181 12.12 -2.69 -5.49
C ARG A 181 11.15 -2.29 -4.38
N HIS A 182 10.82 -1.01 -4.29
CA HIS A 182 9.80 -0.57 -3.35
C HIS A 182 8.85 0.47 -3.94
N PHE A 183 7.71 0.64 -3.30
CA PHE A 183 6.84 1.80 -3.44
C PHE A 183 6.65 2.45 -2.07
N LEU A 184 6.40 3.76 -2.10
CA LEU A 184 6.40 4.58 -0.91
C LEU A 184 4.98 5.01 -0.54
N GLU A 185 4.54 4.63 0.65
CA GLU A 185 3.32 5.13 1.25
C GLU A 185 3.62 6.32 2.18
N VAL A 186 2.97 7.44 1.93
CA VAL A 186 3.02 8.59 2.83
C VAL A 186 1.63 8.87 3.33
N PHE A 187 1.42 8.66 4.63
CA PHE A 187 0.16 8.94 5.29
C PHE A 187 0.00 10.44 5.57
N ASN A 188 -1.25 10.86 5.71
CA ASN A 188 -1.53 12.17 6.31
C ASN A 188 -1.04 12.18 7.77
N PRO A 189 -0.60 13.34 8.28
CA PRO A 189 -0.19 13.48 9.67
C PRO A 189 -1.23 12.92 10.64
N ASN A 190 -0.81 12.06 11.57
CA ASN A 190 -1.70 11.51 12.59
C ASN A 190 -1.81 12.38 13.85
N THR A 191 -0.76 13.13 14.17
CA THR A 191 -0.71 14.09 15.29
C THR A 191 -0.03 15.40 14.85
N PRO A 192 -0.61 16.13 13.87
CA PRO A 192 0.05 17.28 13.27
C PRO A 192 0.29 18.42 14.27
N GLN A 193 1.51 18.97 14.27
CA GLN A 193 1.86 20.14 15.07
C GLN A 193 1.58 21.43 14.27
N ASN A 194 0.64 22.27 14.74
CA ASN A 194 0.34 23.57 14.13
C ASN A 194 0.01 23.55 12.61
N LEU A 195 -0.49 22.45 12.09
CA LEU A 195 -0.90 22.30 10.70
C LEU A 195 -2.42 22.41 10.58
N GLN A 196 -2.89 23.32 9.74
CA GLN A 196 -4.32 23.45 9.46
C GLN A 196 -4.78 22.31 8.52
N PRO A 197 -5.98 21.74 8.71
CA PRO A 197 -6.49 20.63 7.88
C PRO A 197 -6.44 20.91 6.37
N LYS A 198 -6.71 22.13 5.94
CA LYS A 198 -6.66 22.56 4.54
C LYS A 198 -5.25 22.57 3.92
N GLN A 199 -4.21 22.54 4.75
CA GLN A 199 -2.81 22.53 4.32
C GLN A 199 -2.25 21.10 4.21
N THR A 200 -3.00 20.08 4.64
CA THR A 200 -2.50 18.70 4.69
C THR A 200 -2.00 18.21 3.33
N GLY A 201 -2.72 18.52 2.26
CA GLY A 201 -2.33 18.07 0.91
C GLY A 201 -0.99 18.65 0.46
N SER A 202 -0.84 19.98 0.51
CA SER A 202 0.42 20.65 0.13
C SER A 202 1.57 20.27 1.07
N PHE A 203 1.31 20.14 2.37
CA PHE A 203 2.31 19.68 3.34
C PHE A 203 2.84 18.27 2.98
N VAL A 204 1.96 17.34 2.65
CA VAL A 204 2.36 15.98 2.23
C VAL A 204 3.14 16.02 0.92
N ASN A 205 2.70 16.82 -0.06
CA ASN A 205 3.39 16.99 -1.34
C ASN A 205 4.82 17.51 -1.15
N ASP A 206 4.99 18.59 -0.38
CA ASP A 206 6.30 19.18 -0.10
C ASP A 206 7.23 18.19 0.58
N HIS A 207 6.72 17.42 1.55
CA HIS A 207 7.51 16.39 2.23
C HIS A 207 7.91 15.24 1.32
N ILE A 208 7.04 14.80 0.41
CA ILE A 208 7.36 13.77 -0.59
C ILE A 208 8.47 14.26 -1.51
N VAL A 209 8.31 15.43 -2.11
CA VAL A 209 9.32 16.03 -3.01
C VAL A 209 10.64 16.21 -2.28
N ARG A 210 10.60 16.77 -1.07
CA ARG A 210 11.81 16.96 -0.22
C ARG A 210 12.47 15.62 0.12
N ALA A 211 11.70 14.59 0.50
CA ALA A 211 12.24 13.29 0.85
C ALA A 211 12.93 12.61 -0.34
N LEU A 212 12.42 12.82 -1.55
CA LEU A 212 12.95 12.22 -2.77
C LEU A 212 14.04 13.06 -3.45
N ALA A 213 14.20 14.33 -3.09
CA ALA A 213 15.24 15.20 -3.65
C ALA A 213 16.68 14.70 -3.36
N GLY A 214 16.88 13.97 -2.27
CA GLY A 214 18.15 13.34 -1.93
C GLY A 214 18.31 11.89 -2.43
N VAL A 215 17.39 11.39 -3.28
CA VAL A 215 17.31 10.00 -3.70
C VAL A 215 17.58 9.87 -5.20
N THR A 216 18.61 9.09 -5.55
CA THR A 216 18.96 8.81 -6.96
C THR A 216 17.98 7.79 -7.58
N SER A 217 18.03 7.66 -8.91
CA SER A 217 17.13 6.78 -9.67
C SER A 217 17.17 5.31 -9.22
N GLU A 218 18.32 4.84 -8.75
CA GLU A 218 18.50 3.45 -8.30
C GLU A 218 17.68 3.13 -7.05
N GLU A 219 17.52 4.12 -6.15
CA GLU A 219 16.83 3.95 -4.88
C GLU A 219 15.40 4.57 -4.88
N ARG A 220 14.93 5.10 -6.02
CA ARG A 220 13.61 5.72 -6.10
C ARG A 220 12.48 4.68 -5.97
N PRO A 221 11.37 5.04 -5.28
CA PRO A 221 10.17 4.22 -5.28
C PRO A 221 9.60 4.11 -6.70
N LYS A 222 9.01 2.96 -7.03
CA LYS A 222 8.40 2.72 -8.35
C LYS A 222 7.10 3.52 -8.54
N PHE A 223 6.40 3.79 -7.46
CA PHE A 223 5.21 4.64 -7.40
C PHE A 223 4.93 5.05 -5.95
N LEU A 224 4.06 6.01 -5.78
CA LEU A 224 3.56 6.46 -4.48
C LEU A 224 2.24 5.79 -4.11
N LYS A 225 1.94 5.79 -2.82
CA LYS A 225 0.64 5.45 -2.25
C LYS A 225 0.30 6.52 -1.21
N ILE A 226 -0.66 7.40 -1.51
CA ILE A 226 -1.00 8.54 -0.64
C ILE A 226 -2.51 8.66 -0.41
N ALA A 227 -2.90 9.42 0.61
CA ALA A 227 -4.28 9.79 0.79
C ALA A 227 -4.73 10.76 -0.33
N TYR A 228 -5.99 10.64 -0.77
CA TYR A 228 -6.57 11.60 -1.68
C TYR A 228 -6.97 12.87 -0.92
N ASN A 229 -6.14 13.89 -0.99
CA ASN A 229 -6.34 15.19 -0.34
C ASN A 229 -7.01 16.24 -1.26
N GLY A 230 -7.77 15.78 -2.27
CA GLY A 230 -8.43 16.62 -3.26
C GLY A 230 -7.73 16.63 -4.62
N SER A 231 -8.48 17.05 -5.65
CA SER A 231 -8.00 17.04 -7.04
C SER A 231 -6.83 17.97 -7.28
N GLU A 232 -6.81 19.15 -6.63
CA GLU A 232 -5.73 20.14 -6.78
C GLU A 232 -4.41 19.59 -6.25
N SER A 233 -4.42 19.07 -5.02
CA SER A 233 -3.22 18.53 -4.38
C SER A 233 -2.66 17.32 -5.13
N LEU A 234 -3.54 16.43 -5.62
CA LEU A 234 -3.09 15.27 -6.39
C LEU A 234 -2.50 15.68 -7.74
N ARG A 235 -3.11 16.65 -8.41
CA ARG A 235 -2.61 17.19 -9.69
C ARG A 235 -1.26 17.88 -9.51
N GLU A 236 -1.12 18.74 -8.51
CA GLU A 236 0.14 19.40 -8.18
C GLU A 236 1.29 18.39 -8.09
N LEU A 237 1.11 17.30 -7.32
CA LEU A 237 2.16 16.29 -7.16
C LEU A 237 2.43 15.49 -8.44
N SER A 238 1.40 15.11 -9.17
CA SER A 238 1.53 14.31 -10.40
C SER A 238 2.13 15.09 -11.58
N GLU A 239 1.91 16.42 -11.62
CA GLU A 239 2.46 17.31 -12.65
C GLU A 239 3.88 17.78 -12.29
N HIS A 240 4.23 17.82 -10.99
CA HIS A 240 5.56 18.23 -10.55
C HIS A 240 6.68 17.34 -11.10
N ASP A 241 6.48 16.03 -11.10
CA ASP A 241 7.43 15.07 -11.64
C ASP A 241 6.69 13.92 -12.35
N PRO A 242 6.55 13.97 -13.68
CA PRO A 242 5.85 12.93 -14.44
C PRO A 242 6.49 11.53 -14.33
N SER A 243 7.74 11.43 -13.88
CA SER A 243 8.39 10.15 -13.59
C SER A 243 7.95 9.53 -12.25
N LEU A 244 7.26 10.30 -11.42
CA LEU A 244 6.75 9.88 -10.11
C LEU A 244 5.28 9.46 -10.23
N ILE A 245 5.06 8.19 -10.46
CA ILE A 245 3.69 7.64 -10.58
C ILE A 245 2.97 7.74 -9.23
N VAL A 246 1.83 8.44 -9.22
CA VAL A 246 1.05 8.65 -8.00
C VAL A 246 -0.10 7.65 -7.91
N GLY A 247 -0.17 6.95 -6.78
CA GLY A 247 -1.26 6.06 -6.41
C GLY A 247 -1.99 6.55 -5.16
N ILE A 248 -3.24 6.13 -5.01
CA ILE A 248 -4.06 6.49 -3.87
C ILE A 248 -4.36 5.28 -2.98
N LEU A 249 -4.43 5.53 -1.67
CA LEU A 249 -4.95 4.58 -0.70
C LEU A 249 -6.48 4.69 -0.57
N GLY A 250 -7.14 3.59 -0.22
CA GLY A 250 -8.59 3.54 -0.14
C GLY A 250 -9.19 4.22 1.10
N GLY A 251 -8.40 4.44 2.15
CA GLY A 251 -8.89 4.95 3.42
C GLY A 251 -9.82 3.97 4.15
N SER A 252 -10.85 4.49 4.81
CA SER A 252 -11.89 3.71 5.46
C SER A 252 -12.79 2.98 4.46
N ALA A 253 -13.59 2.04 4.96
CA ALA A 253 -14.68 1.46 4.18
C ALA A 253 -15.66 2.56 3.72
N GLY A 254 -16.36 2.31 2.63
CA GLY A 254 -17.38 3.19 2.07
C GLY A 254 -18.25 2.38 1.11
N THR A 255 -19.21 3.02 0.46
CA THR A 255 -20.04 2.36 -0.54
C THR A 255 -19.23 2.07 -1.83
N THR A 256 -19.73 1.17 -2.65
CA THR A 256 -19.19 0.91 -4.00
C THR A 256 -19.17 2.21 -4.81
N ARG A 257 -20.23 3.01 -4.74
CA ARG A 257 -20.30 4.32 -5.41
C ARG A 257 -19.19 5.26 -4.96
N ASP A 258 -18.97 5.41 -3.63
CA ASP A 258 -17.89 6.27 -3.09
C ASP A 258 -16.52 5.81 -3.57
N THR A 259 -16.36 4.50 -3.74
CA THR A 259 -15.11 3.91 -4.23
C THR A 259 -14.86 4.28 -5.69
N PHE A 260 -15.86 4.10 -6.58
CA PHE A 260 -15.72 4.47 -7.98
C PHE A 260 -15.60 5.99 -8.19
N GLU A 261 -16.30 6.80 -7.40
CA GLU A 261 -16.15 8.25 -7.47
C GLU A 261 -14.74 8.69 -7.06
N LEU A 262 -14.17 8.09 -6.02
CA LEU A 262 -12.79 8.34 -5.61
C LEU A 262 -11.80 7.97 -6.72
N LEU A 263 -11.96 6.80 -7.36
CA LEU A 263 -11.13 6.35 -8.47
C LEU A 263 -11.20 7.32 -9.66
N TYR A 264 -12.42 7.68 -10.05
CA TYR A 264 -12.67 8.61 -11.15
C TYR A 264 -11.97 9.96 -10.91
N ARG A 265 -12.16 10.56 -9.73
CA ARG A 265 -11.54 11.83 -9.37
C ARG A 265 -10.03 11.74 -9.33
N ALA A 266 -9.48 10.65 -8.77
CA ALA A 266 -8.05 10.44 -8.66
C ALA A 266 -7.40 10.26 -10.04
N GLU A 267 -7.96 9.43 -10.91
CA GLU A 267 -7.44 9.22 -12.26
C GLU A 267 -7.40 10.51 -13.08
N ARG A 268 -8.48 11.30 -13.06
CA ARG A 268 -8.56 12.60 -13.74
C ARG A 268 -7.60 13.65 -13.16
N SER A 269 -7.11 13.44 -11.96
CA SER A 269 -6.13 14.31 -11.30
C SER A 269 -4.69 13.79 -11.39
N GLY A 270 -4.43 12.80 -12.27
CA GLY A 270 -3.09 12.27 -12.47
C GLY A 270 -2.76 11.01 -11.67
N GLY A 271 -3.68 10.49 -10.84
CA GLY A 271 -3.52 9.19 -10.19
C GLY A 271 -3.50 8.05 -11.19
N ARG A 272 -2.67 7.04 -10.95
CA ARG A 272 -2.47 5.90 -11.86
C ARG A 272 -2.54 4.55 -11.16
N VAL A 273 -2.66 4.54 -9.83
CA VAL A 273 -2.68 3.32 -9.01
C VAL A 273 -3.75 3.44 -7.94
N ALA A 274 -4.57 2.42 -7.76
CA ALA A 274 -5.45 2.24 -6.61
C ALA A 274 -4.92 1.10 -5.73
N LEU A 275 -4.61 1.41 -4.47
CA LEU A 275 -4.18 0.41 -3.49
C LEU A 275 -5.21 0.36 -2.36
N PHE A 276 -6.25 -0.44 -2.57
CA PHE A 276 -7.38 -0.53 -1.66
C PHE A 276 -7.33 -1.85 -0.88
N GLY A 277 -7.62 -1.78 0.41
CA GLY A 277 -7.74 -2.95 1.29
C GLY A 277 -9.13 -3.03 1.88
N ARG A 278 -9.41 -2.18 2.89
CA ARG A 278 -10.70 -2.18 3.61
C ARG A 278 -11.91 -1.91 2.70
N LYS A 279 -11.76 -1.12 1.64
CA LYS A 279 -12.83 -0.88 0.67
C LYS A 279 -13.22 -2.18 -0.05
N ILE A 280 -12.24 -2.98 -0.48
CA ILE A 280 -12.49 -4.27 -1.13
C ILE A 280 -13.01 -5.27 -0.10
N GLN A 281 -12.30 -5.43 1.01
CA GLN A 281 -12.61 -6.48 2.00
C GLN A 281 -13.98 -6.31 2.69
N ARG A 282 -14.48 -5.08 2.80
CA ARG A 282 -15.76 -4.74 3.46
C ARG A 282 -16.84 -4.33 2.47
N ALA A 283 -16.62 -4.53 1.17
CA ALA A 283 -17.67 -4.37 0.17
C ALA A 283 -18.75 -5.44 0.35
N GLU A 284 -19.98 -5.17 -0.09
CA GLU A 284 -21.06 -6.17 -0.12
C GLU A 284 -20.64 -7.42 -0.92
N SER A 285 -19.98 -7.18 -2.05
CA SER A 285 -19.34 -8.22 -2.86
C SER A 285 -17.90 -7.79 -3.16
N PRO A 286 -16.90 -8.30 -2.40
CA PRO A 286 -15.49 -7.95 -2.63
C PRO A 286 -14.99 -8.28 -4.03
N LEU A 287 -15.50 -9.35 -4.61
CA LEU A 287 -15.11 -9.79 -5.95
C LEU A 287 -15.69 -8.90 -7.06
N ASP A 288 -16.90 -8.37 -6.87
CA ASP A 288 -17.53 -7.47 -7.85
C ASP A 288 -16.98 -6.06 -7.79
N LEU A 289 -16.33 -5.68 -6.70
CA LEU A 289 -15.72 -4.35 -6.55
C LEU A 289 -14.37 -4.25 -7.28
N VAL A 290 -13.63 -5.35 -7.44
CA VAL A 290 -12.34 -5.39 -8.09
C VAL A 290 -12.50 -5.52 -9.61
#